data_d7f9c26e3f849080db54c508879bcc86
#
_entry.id   d7f9c26e3f849080db54c508879bcc86
#
_cell.length_a   1.000
_cell.length_b   1.000
_cell.length_c   1.000
_cell.angle_alpha   90.00
_cell.angle_beta   90.00
_cell.angle_gamma   90.00
#
_symmetry.space_group_name_H-M   'P 1'
#
loop_
_entity.id
_entity.type
_entity.pdbx_description
1 polymer ?
#
loop_
_entity_poly.entity_id
_entity_poly.type
_entity_poly.pdbx_seq_one_letter_code
_entity_poly.pdbx_strand_id
1 'polypeptide(L)'
;MAPCGARCLKPPVWLAERWAGRDRFLILIDSTDLHDQFEALKSLWAADPQRCRDLHIVGFIDTDADNVQRLDAHDGRVTLTLHRGPPVITVRRMRVVADVVLFGDRAATDPRLLEWLARKASAYGAQLAGPLTEQTRAILGRLGFRPESHSSHGQSGSTSLPLDALWQRQIPVGDLPATRVVEGGRRAIVIGAGLAGSAVAAELAQRGWEVQVFERHAAIASEASGNPAAAFRPHLSLDDCALSRLSRAGVEALHRSLERHDAYDDQLAQRTGLIEVADSSADLSRLAGLFQTCTTREGMRSGESALLDRQAASDQAGAELRLGGLWLRDAGWARPPALCARWLGDDQKGLAWTSRISVRRGVEVHDLRADGGQWVVCDHDGNEFARAPVVVLANAQTAASLAQSAGGAINALLAVPGSIGRFATDQLPGVQCALSGAGYLLPPTAGEVIAGADYEGGPLDSNALAGLLMGCPDAVVPRFGTRSSVRYATRDHLPVAGAVPLAVESGSEVGARLPEIARLPGLFVLTGYGSRGLVWSAILAQLVAAQINGEPDPLDAALVDAVDPARFWRRDRLKRTIRP
;
A
#
# COMPACT_ATOMS: atom_id res chain seq x y z
N MET A 1 -11.36 -30.59 -30.92
CA MET A 1 -11.93 -29.39 -30.30
C MET A 1 -11.02 -28.23 -30.67
N ALA A 2 -11.47 -27.33 -31.54
CA ALA A 2 -10.69 -26.18 -32.00
C ALA A 2 -10.58 -25.14 -30.87
N PRO A 3 -9.45 -24.44 -30.73
CA PRO A 3 -9.32 -23.39 -29.73
C PRO A 3 -10.25 -22.22 -30.09
N CYS A 4 -11.06 -21.83 -29.12
CA CYS A 4 -11.90 -20.65 -29.19
C CYS A 4 -11.02 -19.44 -29.48
N GLY A 5 -11.20 -18.82 -30.66
CA GLY A 5 -10.41 -17.69 -31.09
C GLY A 5 -10.60 -16.49 -30.16
N ALA A 6 -9.56 -16.17 -29.42
CA ALA A 6 -9.47 -14.95 -28.65
C ALA A 6 -9.67 -13.74 -29.58
N ARG A 7 -10.77 -13.05 -29.46
CA ARG A 7 -11.03 -11.78 -30.15
C ARG A 7 -10.21 -10.69 -29.47
N CYS A 8 -9.02 -10.47 -29.97
CA CYS A 8 -8.14 -9.40 -29.51
C CYS A 8 -8.82 -8.04 -29.72
N LEU A 9 -9.17 -7.36 -28.65
CA LEU A 9 -9.73 -6.02 -28.68
C LEU A 9 -8.68 -5.04 -29.20
N LYS A 10 -8.94 -4.41 -30.34
CA LYS A 10 -8.16 -3.24 -30.75
C LYS A 10 -8.70 -2.04 -29.99
N PRO A 11 -7.88 -1.36 -29.17
CA PRO A 11 -8.29 -0.11 -28.54
C PRO A 11 -8.72 0.90 -29.61
N PRO A 12 -9.75 1.71 -29.35
CA PRO A 12 -10.23 2.66 -30.32
C PRO A 12 -9.18 3.73 -30.62
N VAL A 13 -8.98 4.05 -31.91
CA VAL A 13 -7.98 5.02 -32.39
C VAL A 13 -8.14 6.40 -31.73
N TRP A 14 -9.38 6.83 -31.44
CA TRP A 14 -9.65 8.10 -30.78
C TRP A 14 -9.05 8.22 -29.37
N LEU A 15 -8.76 7.10 -28.71
CA LEU A 15 -8.19 7.09 -27.36
C LEU A 15 -6.77 7.68 -27.36
N ALA A 16 -5.99 7.41 -28.41
CA ALA A 16 -4.64 7.96 -28.58
C ALA A 16 -4.66 9.49 -28.67
N GLU A 17 -5.64 10.05 -29.36
CA GLU A 17 -5.80 11.51 -29.46
C GLU A 17 -6.11 12.17 -28.11
N ARG A 18 -6.73 11.43 -27.17
CA ARG A 18 -7.16 11.96 -25.87
C ARG A 18 -6.06 11.97 -24.81
N TRP A 19 -5.12 11.04 -24.85
CA TRP A 19 -4.00 11.02 -23.90
C TRP A 19 -2.77 11.81 -24.38
N ALA A 20 -2.75 12.24 -25.65
CA ALA A 20 -1.60 12.91 -26.25
C ALA A 20 -1.14 14.12 -25.43
N GLY A 21 0.15 14.15 -25.10
CA GLY A 21 0.80 15.24 -24.36
C GLY A 21 0.36 15.42 -22.91
N ARG A 22 -0.47 14.52 -22.36
CA ARG A 22 -0.85 14.56 -20.95
C ARG A 22 0.22 13.92 -20.06
N ASP A 23 0.38 14.45 -18.86
CA ASP A 23 1.23 13.81 -17.84
C ASP A 23 0.63 12.48 -17.38
N ARG A 24 -0.68 12.42 -17.21
CA ARG A 24 -1.41 11.26 -16.72
C ARG A 24 -2.71 11.09 -17.49
N PHE A 25 -3.09 9.83 -17.69
CA PHE A 25 -4.39 9.46 -18.25
C PHE A 25 -4.97 8.24 -17.55
N LEU A 26 -6.23 8.29 -17.15
CA LEU A 26 -6.90 7.24 -16.40
C LEU A 26 -8.12 6.70 -17.13
N ILE A 27 -8.12 5.38 -17.35
CA ILE A 27 -9.20 4.63 -17.99
C ILE A 27 -9.84 3.70 -16.95
N LEU A 28 -11.14 3.81 -16.73
CA LEU A 28 -11.93 2.84 -15.97
C LEU A 28 -12.65 1.88 -16.93
N ILE A 29 -12.51 0.58 -16.71
CA ILE A 29 -13.02 -0.45 -17.62
C ILE A 29 -13.96 -1.41 -16.89
N ASP A 30 -15.17 -1.59 -17.45
CA ASP A 30 -16.08 -2.66 -17.14
C ASP A 30 -16.02 -3.72 -18.23
N SER A 31 -15.25 -4.79 -18.02
CA SER A 31 -15.09 -5.88 -18.98
C SER A 31 -14.84 -7.21 -18.28
N THR A 32 -15.28 -8.28 -18.91
CA THR A 32 -14.95 -9.67 -18.53
C THR A 32 -13.54 -10.07 -18.98
N ASP A 33 -13.03 -9.45 -20.05
CA ASP A 33 -11.73 -9.75 -20.68
C ASP A 33 -10.67 -8.70 -20.34
N LEU A 34 -10.64 -8.30 -19.07
CA LEU A 34 -9.83 -7.17 -18.60
C LEU A 34 -8.32 -7.36 -18.84
N HIS A 35 -7.82 -8.59 -18.77
CA HIS A 35 -6.41 -8.88 -19.02
C HIS A 35 -6.03 -8.58 -20.48
N ASP A 36 -6.82 -9.05 -21.42
CA ASP A 36 -6.57 -8.82 -22.86
C ASP A 36 -6.68 -7.35 -23.22
N GLN A 37 -7.62 -6.63 -22.59
CA GLN A 37 -7.75 -5.19 -22.76
C GLN A 37 -6.56 -4.43 -22.18
N PHE A 38 -6.04 -4.85 -21.05
CA PHE A 38 -4.83 -4.26 -20.48
C PHE A 38 -3.62 -4.44 -21.41
N GLU A 39 -3.41 -5.64 -21.93
CA GLU A 39 -2.31 -5.94 -22.87
C GLU A 39 -2.44 -5.11 -24.16
N ALA A 40 -3.65 -4.98 -24.68
CA ALA A 40 -3.92 -4.19 -25.88
C ALA A 40 -3.68 -2.68 -25.65
N LEU A 41 -4.14 -2.12 -24.52
CA LEU A 41 -3.92 -0.71 -24.16
C LEU A 41 -2.45 -0.42 -23.87
N LYS A 42 -1.76 -1.33 -23.19
CA LYS A 42 -0.31 -1.27 -22.95
C LYS A 42 0.47 -1.21 -24.27
N SER A 43 0.10 -2.07 -25.22
CA SER A 43 0.74 -2.13 -26.54
C SER A 43 0.46 -0.86 -27.36
N LEU A 44 -0.76 -0.36 -27.34
CA LEU A 44 -1.13 0.90 -28.00
C LEU A 44 -0.36 2.09 -27.42
N TRP A 45 -0.30 2.18 -26.09
CA TRP A 45 0.44 3.23 -25.39
C TRP A 45 1.94 3.17 -25.74
N ALA A 46 2.54 1.98 -25.76
CA ALA A 46 3.95 1.82 -26.08
C ALA A 46 4.30 2.24 -27.52
N ALA A 47 3.37 2.00 -28.45
CA ALA A 47 3.55 2.33 -29.87
C ALA A 47 3.28 3.81 -30.21
N ASP A 48 2.61 4.57 -29.35
CA ASP A 48 2.24 5.97 -29.63
C ASP A 48 3.36 6.94 -29.19
N PRO A 49 4.01 7.67 -30.12
CA PRO A 49 5.04 8.64 -29.78
C PRO A 49 4.52 9.87 -29.03
N GLN A 50 3.21 10.17 -29.11
CA GLN A 50 2.56 11.29 -28.41
C GLN A 50 1.85 10.86 -27.14
N ARG A 51 2.04 9.60 -26.70
CA ARG A 51 1.39 9.04 -25.52
C ARG A 51 1.52 9.90 -24.27
N CYS A 52 0.56 9.79 -23.37
CA CYS A 52 0.70 10.32 -22.01
C CYS A 52 1.93 9.71 -21.32
N ARG A 53 2.50 10.44 -20.35
CA ARG A 53 3.65 9.89 -19.61
C ARG A 53 3.24 8.67 -18.80
N ASP A 54 2.15 8.74 -18.04
CA ASP A 54 1.66 7.70 -17.17
C ASP A 54 0.23 7.31 -17.55
N LEU A 55 0.00 6.02 -17.82
CA LEU A 55 -1.31 5.44 -18.13
C LEU A 55 -1.80 4.57 -16.97
N HIS A 56 -2.93 4.93 -16.39
CA HIS A 56 -3.58 4.15 -15.35
C HIS A 56 -4.86 3.51 -15.88
N ILE A 57 -4.93 2.20 -15.74
CA ILE A 57 -6.10 1.41 -16.08
C ILE A 57 -6.69 0.87 -14.78
N VAL A 58 -7.97 1.07 -14.58
CA VAL A 58 -8.71 0.54 -13.42
C VAL A 58 -9.77 -0.39 -13.95
N GLY A 59 -9.87 -1.57 -13.38
CA GLY A 59 -10.89 -2.52 -13.72
C GLY A 59 -11.41 -3.24 -12.49
N PHE A 60 -12.47 -4.04 -12.66
CA PHE A 60 -13.02 -4.84 -11.58
C PHE A 60 -13.50 -6.20 -12.08
N ILE A 61 -13.30 -7.20 -11.23
CA ILE A 61 -13.72 -8.59 -11.46
C ILE A 61 -14.81 -8.94 -10.45
N ASP A 62 -15.88 -9.52 -10.95
CA ASP A 62 -16.98 -10.04 -10.14
C ASP A 62 -16.54 -11.33 -9.46
N THR A 63 -16.29 -11.25 -8.17
CA THR A 63 -15.91 -12.39 -7.31
C THR A 63 -16.40 -12.15 -5.90
N ASP A 64 -16.43 -13.19 -5.09
CA ASP A 64 -16.70 -13.07 -3.66
C ASP A 64 -15.50 -12.50 -2.87
N ALA A 65 -14.32 -12.43 -3.49
CA ALA A 65 -13.12 -11.79 -2.90
C ALA A 65 -13.27 -10.27 -2.90
N ASP A 66 -12.88 -9.63 -1.80
CA ASP A 66 -12.89 -8.16 -1.66
C ASP A 66 -11.44 -7.68 -1.44
N ASN A 67 -10.70 -7.53 -2.53
CA ASN A 67 -9.32 -7.03 -2.50
C ASN A 67 -8.99 -6.16 -3.71
N VAL A 68 -7.86 -5.47 -3.62
CA VAL A 68 -7.30 -4.65 -4.70
C VAL A 68 -5.91 -5.17 -5.05
N GLN A 69 -5.68 -5.42 -6.31
CA GLN A 69 -4.39 -5.85 -6.84
C GLN A 69 -3.89 -4.82 -7.85
N ARG A 70 -2.59 -4.49 -7.80
CA ARG A 70 -1.96 -3.62 -8.77
C ARG A 70 -0.91 -4.39 -9.57
N LEU A 71 -0.94 -4.22 -10.89
CA LEU A 71 0.06 -4.72 -11.83
C LEU A 71 0.71 -3.52 -12.51
N ASP A 72 2.03 -3.54 -12.60
CA ASP A 72 2.82 -2.48 -13.21
C ASP A 72 3.54 -3.01 -14.46
N ALA A 73 3.64 -2.16 -15.49
CA ALA A 73 4.39 -2.42 -16.71
C ALA A 73 5.15 -1.14 -17.14
N HIS A 74 6.15 -1.29 -18.02
CA HIS A 74 6.96 -0.17 -18.51
C HIS A 74 7.53 0.71 -17.39
N ASP A 75 8.20 0.10 -16.41
CA ASP A 75 8.79 0.78 -15.24
C ASP A 75 7.76 1.56 -14.39
N GLY A 76 6.54 1.01 -14.29
CA GLY A 76 5.45 1.61 -13.52
C GLY A 76 4.69 2.73 -14.24
N ARG A 77 5.00 3.02 -15.50
CA ARG A 77 4.29 4.04 -16.30
C ARG A 77 2.94 3.57 -16.81
N VAL A 78 2.75 2.27 -16.96
CA VAL A 78 1.44 1.68 -17.27
C VAL A 78 1.04 0.80 -16.11
N THR A 79 -0.10 1.09 -15.49
CA THR A 79 -0.57 0.36 -14.32
C THR A 79 -1.97 -0.16 -14.53
N LEU A 80 -2.25 -1.37 -14.06
CA LEU A 80 -3.59 -1.90 -13.89
C LEU A 80 -3.89 -2.02 -12.40
N THR A 81 -4.90 -1.29 -11.94
CA THR A 81 -5.47 -1.48 -10.60
C THR A 81 -6.75 -2.31 -10.73
N LEU A 82 -6.70 -3.50 -10.20
CA LEU A 82 -7.77 -4.48 -10.29
C LEU A 82 -8.50 -4.58 -8.96
N HIS A 83 -9.75 -4.17 -8.95
CA HIS A 83 -10.63 -4.36 -7.81
C HIS A 83 -11.43 -5.67 -7.95
N ARG A 84 -11.51 -6.44 -6.89
CA ARG A 84 -12.29 -7.68 -6.84
C ARG A 84 -13.49 -7.50 -5.93
N GLY A 85 -14.62 -8.07 -6.29
CA GLY A 85 -15.87 -8.00 -5.52
C GLY A 85 -17.09 -7.76 -6.37
N PRO A 86 -18.31 -7.79 -5.77
CA PRO A 86 -19.56 -7.55 -6.49
C PRO A 86 -19.55 -6.18 -7.19
N PRO A 87 -19.79 -6.09 -8.50
CA PRO A 87 -19.50 -4.92 -9.34
C PRO A 87 -20.05 -3.59 -8.81
N VAL A 88 -21.33 -3.54 -8.46
CA VAL A 88 -21.97 -2.30 -7.96
C VAL A 88 -21.33 -1.82 -6.66
N ILE A 89 -21.06 -2.76 -5.74
CA ILE A 89 -20.44 -2.43 -4.44
C ILE A 89 -19.00 -1.96 -4.66
N THR A 90 -18.27 -2.67 -5.49
CA THR A 90 -16.88 -2.40 -5.83
C THR A 90 -16.73 -1.02 -6.46
N VAL A 91 -17.46 -0.70 -7.53
CA VAL A 91 -17.41 0.60 -8.19
C VAL A 91 -17.83 1.73 -7.26
N ARG A 92 -18.85 1.52 -6.41
CA ARG A 92 -19.27 2.50 -5.40
C ARG A 92 -18.14 2.87 -4.44
N ARG A 93 -17.35 1.87 -4.01
CA ARG A 93 -16.25 2.04 -3.04
C ARG A 93 -14.96 2.59 -3.65
N MET A 94 -14.78 2.52 -4.98
CA MET A 94 -13.58 3.05 -5.62
C MET A 94 -13.46 4.57 -5.42
N ARG A 95 -12.25 5.04 -5.14
CA ARG A 95 -11.88 6.46 -5.13
C ARG A 95 -11.14 6.80 -6.43
N VAL A 96 -11.87 6.80 -7.53
CA VAL A 96 -11.33 6.98 -8.87
C VAL A 96 -12.06 8.11 -9.57
N VAL A 97 -11.31 8.95 -10.27
CA VAL A 97 -11.81 9.97 -11.19
C VAL A 97 -11.18 9.69 -12.55
N ALA A 98 -11.96 9.10 -13.45
CA ALA A 98 -11.49 8.62 -14.74
C ALA A 98 -11.62 9.69 -15.83
N ASP A 99 -10.64 9.76 -16.72
CA ASP A 99 -10.71 10.56 -17.95
C ASP A 99 -11.62 9.89 -18.98
N VAL A 100 -11.60 8.56 -19.01
CA VAL A 100 -12.46 7.73 -19.87
C VAL A 100 -13.02 6.55 -19.08
N VAL A 101 -14.30 6.25 -19.30
CA VAL A 101 -14.95 5.03 -18.81
C VAL A 101 -15.38 4.18 -20.01
N LEU A 102 -14.84 2.98 -20.10
CA LEU A 102 -15.25 1.97 -21.07
C LEU A 102 -16.19 0.99 -20.38
N PHE A 103 -17.42 0.82 -20.88
CA PHE A 103 -18.38 -0.08 -20.27
C PHE A 103 -18.98 -1.06 -21.30
N GLY A 104 -19.18 -2.31 -20.87
CA GLY A 104 -19.71 -3.38 -21.69
C GLY A 104 -21.19 -3.67 -21.43
N ASP A 105 -21.65 -4.82 -21.92
CA ASP A 105 -23.05 -5.27 -21.81
C ASP A 105 -23.53 -5.40 -20.37
N ARG A 106 -22.63 -5.77 -19.45
CA ARG A 106 -22.95 -5.89 -18.03
C ARG A 106 -23.47 -4.57 -17.44
N ALA A 107 -22.75 -3.47 -17.65
CA ALA A 107 -23.20 -2.14 -17.21
C ALA A 107 -24.37 -1.62 -18.05
N ALA A 108 -24.45 -1.97 -19.33
CA ALA A 108 -25.56 -1.57 -20.19
C ALA A 108 -26.90 -2.20 -19.76
N THR A 109 -26.86 -3.36 -19.10
CA THR A 109 -28.04 -4.09 -18.59
C THR A 109 -28.31 -3.84 -17.10
N ASP A 110 -27.33 -3.34 -16.32
CA ASP A 110 -27.49 -2.98 -14.91
C ASP A 110 -27.49 -1.45 -14.71
N PRO A 111 -28.66 -0.82 -14.52
CA PRO A 111 -28.78 0.63 -14.32
C PRO A 111 -27.95 1.16 -13.16
N ARG A 112 -27.83 0.41 -12.06
CA ARG A 112 -27.08 0.83 -10.87
C ARG A 112 -25.59 0.85 -11.13
N LEU A 113 -25.09 -0.19 -11.83
CA LEU A 113 -23.68 -0.24 -12.21
C LEU A 113 -23.31 0.91 -13.15
N LEU A 114 -24.13 1.15 -14.18
CA LEU A 114 -23.90 2.25 -15.12
C LEU A 114 -23.93 3.61 -14.44
N GLU A 115 -24.87 3.87 -13.52
CA GLU A 115 -24.90 5.11 -12.76
C GLU A 115 -23.63 5.34 -11.93
N TRP A 116 -23.12 4.30 -11.27
CA TRP A 116 -21.89 4.44 -10.48
C TRP A 116 -20.66 4.61 -11.36
N LEU A 117 -20.55 3.92 -12.49
CA LEU A 117 -19.48 4.11 -13.47
C LEU A 117 -19.49 5.53 -14.02
N ALA A 118 -20.65 6.04 -14.41
CA ALA A 118 -20.80 7.41 -14.91
C ALA A 118 -20.40 8.48 -13.86
N ARG A 119 -20.66 8.21 -12.58
CA ARG A 119 -20.22 9.10 -11.48
C ARG A 119 -18.70 9.10 -11.27
N LYS A 120 -17.98 8.07 -11.73
CA LYS A 120 -16.51 8.01 -11.67
C LYS A 120 -15.84 8.72 -12.84
N ALA A 121 -16.59 9.06 -13.89
CA ALA A 121 -16.07 9.91 -14.94
C ALA A 121 -15.69 11.28 -14.38
N SER A 122 -14.54 11.80 -14.79
CA SER A 122 -14.01 13.07 -14.30
C SER A 122 -14.96 14.23 -14.57
N ALA A 123 -14.80 15.33 -13.86
CA ALA A 123 -15.67 16.47 -13.97
C ALA A 123 -15.75 16.97 -15.42
N TYR A 124 -15.44 17.87 -15.97
CA TYR A 124 -15.66 18.42 -17.29
C TYR A 124 -14.87 17.68 -18.38
N GLY A 125 -15.56 17.26 -19.44
CA GLY A 125 -14.93 16.65 -20.63
C GLY A 125 -14.62 15.16 -20.56
N ALA A 126 -14.97 14.49 -19.45
CA ALA A 126 -14.83 13.04 -19.35
C ALA A 126 -15.74 12.31 -20.33
N GLN A 127 -15.28 11.20 -20.85
CA GLN A 127 -15.98 10.43 -21.85
C GLN A 127 -16.39 9.05 -21.31
N LEU A 128 -17.56 8.60 -21.75
CA LEU A 128 -17.99 7.22 -21.61
C LEU A 128 -18.16 6.61 -23.00
N ALA A 129 -17.68 5.39 -23.17
CA ALA A 129 -17.86 4.65 -24.41
C ALA A 129 -18.40 3.25 -24.09
N GLY A 130 -19.46 2.85 -24.80
CA GLY A 130 -20.10 1.58 -24.59
C GLY A 130 -21.35 1.38 -25.46
N PRO A 131 -22.17 0.31 -25.20
CA PRO A 131 -23.35 0.02 -25.97
C PRO A 131 -24.39 1.15 -25.93
N LEU A 132 -24.95 1.49 -27.09
CA LEU A 132 -26.00 2.48 -27.24
C LEU A 132 -27.38 1.81 -27.21
N THR A 133 -27.94 1.69 -26.00
CA THR A 133 -29.32 1.23 -25.79
C THR A 133 -30.21 2.40 -25.39
N GLU A 134 -31.53 2.24 -25.46
CA GLU A 134 -32.49 3.22 -24.95
C GLU A 134 -32.28 3.48 -23.44
N GLN A 135 -32.01 2.43 -22.70
CA GLN A 135 -31.72 2.48 -21.27
C GLN A 135 -30.43 3.26 -20.98
N THR A 136 -29.32 2.99 -21.69
CA THR A 136 -28.06 3.71 -21.51
C THR A 136 -28.22 5.19 -21.86
N ARG A 137 -28.97 5.50 -22.92
CA ARG A 137 -29.30 6.89 -23.33
C ARG A 137 -30.07 7.62 -22.23
N ALA A 138 -31.12 6.99 -21.67
CA ALA A 138 -31.94 7.59 -20.62
C ALA A 138 -31.14 7.84 -19.33
N ILE A 139 -30.30 6.89 -18.88
CA ILE A 139 -29.49 7.02 -17.68
C ILE A 139 -28.42 8.09 -17.85
N LEU A 140 -27.60 8.00 -18.88
CA LEU A 140 -26.50 8.92 -19.13
C LEU A 140 -27.00 10.35 -19.39
N GLY A 141 -28.13 10.50 -20.10
CA GLY A 141 -28.77 11.79 -20.31
C GLY A 141 -29.17 12.48 -19.01
N ARG A 142 -29.76 11.73 -18.06
CA ARG A 142 -30.10 12.27 -16.71
C ARG A 142 -28.87 12.67 -15.91
N LEU A 143 -27.72 12.04 -16.15
CA LEU A 143 -26.46 12.35 -15.46
C LEU A 143 -25.64 13.46 -16.18
N GLY A 144 -26.22 14.11 -17.20
CA GLY A 144 -25.62 15.23 -17.90
C GLY A 144 -24.62 14.85 -18.97
N PHE A 145 -24.71 13.64 -19.50
CA PHE A 145 -23.94 13.20 -20.67
C PHE A 145 -24.76 13.35 -21.96
N ARG A 146 -24.08 13.74 -23.03
CA ARG A 146 -24.68 13.75 -24.38
C ARG A 146 -23.85 12.91 -25.32
N PRO A 147 -24.50 12.20 -26.28
CA PRO A 147 -23.76 11.48 -27.31
C PRO A 147 -23.03 12.48 -28.20
N GLU A 148 -21.77 12.23 -28.46
CA GLU A 148 -21.03 12.93 -29.52
C GLU A 148 -21.51 12.37 -30.86
N SER A 149 -21.89 13.24 -31.79
CA SER A 149 -22.15 12.86 -33.16
C SER A 149 -20.80 12.64 -33.87
N HIS A 150 -20.30 11.40 -33.84
CA HIS A 150 -19.20 11.06 -34.74
C HIS A 150 -19.72 10.97 -36.17
N SER A 151 -19.23 11.85 -37.01
CA SER A 151 -19.31 11.70 -38.46
C SER A 151 -18.68 10.34 -38.80
N SER A 152 -19.47 9.47 -39.35
CA SER A 152 -19.13 8.13 -39.80
C SER A 152 -17.90 8.17 -40.73
N HIS A 153 -16.73 7.84 -40.25
CA HIS A 153 -15.68 7.30 -41.06
C HIS A 153 -15.88 5.79 -41.08
N GLY A 154 -16.60 5.37 -42.12
CA GLY A 154 -16.85 3.97 -42.36
C GLY A 154 -15.54 3.22 -42.56
N GLN A 155 -15.37 2.20 -41.76
CA GLN A 155 -14.78 0.93 -42.20
C GLN A 155 -15.24 -0.17 -41.24
N SER A 156 -16.05 -1.05 -41.82
CA SER A 156 -16.45 -2.33 -41.26
C SER A 156 -15.22 -3.20 -40.99
N GLY A 157 -14.86 -3.35 -39.73
CA GLY A 157 -13.83 -4.28 -39.31
C GLY A 157 -14.12 -4.69 -37.86
N SER A 158 -14.65 -5.88 -37.70
CA SER A 158 -14.79 -6.69 -36.50
C SER A 158 -14.07 -6.13 -35.26
N THR A 159 -14.75 -5.33 -34.45
CA THR A 159 -14.31 -4.90 -33.13
C THR A 159 -15.20 -5.53 -32.08
N SER A 160 -14.60 -6.06 -31.05
CA SER A 160 -15.25 -6.89 -30.05
C SER A 160 -15.75 -6.14 -28.80
N LEU A 161 -15.70 -4.81 -28.77
CA LEU A 161 -16.57 -3.99 -27.93
C LEU A 161 -17.56 -3.26 -28.85
N PRO A 162 -18.85 -3.38 -28.62
CA PRO A 162 -19.82 -2.52 -29.28
C PRO A 162 -19.70 -1.12 -28.68
N LEU A 163 -18.68 -0.36 -29.13
CA LEU A 163 -18.54 1.06 -28.82
C LEU A 163 -19.46 1.85 -29.74
N ASP A 164 -20.77 1.64 -29.59
CA ASP A 164 -21.78 2.21 -30.48
C ASP A 164 -21.94 3.72 -30.27
N ALA A 165 -21.51 4.23 -29.10
CA ALA A 165 -21.60 5.65 -28.82
C ALA A 165 -20.49 6.12 -27.87
N LEU A 166 -19.95 7.30 -28.15
CA LEU A 166 -19.16 8.09 -27.25
C LEU A 166 -20.03 9.16 -26.61
N TRP A 167 -19.97 9.26 -25.27
CA TRP A 167 -20.76 10.17 -24.47
C TRP A 167 -19.85 11.17 -23.77
N GLN A 168 -20.13 12.46 -23.91
CA GLN A 168 -19.36 13.51 -23.26
C GLN A 168 -20.19 14.19 -22.16
N ARG A 169 -19.57 14.45 -21.02
CA ARG A 169 -20.19 15.15 -19.91
C ARG A 169 -20.26 16.63 -20.19
N GLN A 170 -21.46 17.20 -20.09
CA GLN A 170 -21.73 18.61 -20.34
C GLN A 170 -21.88 19.44 -19.04
N ILE A 171 -22.10 18.79 -17.90
CA ILE A 171 -22.36 19.48 -16.63
C ILE A 171 -21.24 19.11 -15.64
N PRO A 172 -20.57 20.09 -15.01
CA PRO A 172 -19.62 19.80 -13.93
C PRO A 172 -20.30 19.05 -12.79
N VAL A 173 -19.72 17.99 -12.29
CA VAL A 173 -20.08 17.48 -10.96
C VAL A 173 -19.35 18.36 -9.96
N GLY A 174 -20.07 18.81 -8.93
CA GLY A 174 -19.49 19.59 -7.86
C GLY A 174 -18.20 18.94 -7.34
N ASP A 175 -17.24 19.77 -7.04
CA ASP A 175 -15.84 19.48 -6.76
C ASP A 175 -15.60 18.17 -6.03
N LEU A 176 -15.31 17.11 -6.78
CA LEU A 176 -14.46 16.06 -6.26
C LEU A 176 -13.08 16.72 -6.06
N PRO A 177 -12.47 16.63 -4.87
CA PRO A 177 -11.16 17.20 -4.67
C PRO A 177 -10.22 16.60 -5.73
N ALA A 178 -9.97 17.38 -6.78
CA ALA A 178 -8.92 17.06 -7.73
C ALA A 178 -7.67 16.91 -6.88
N THR A 179 -7.06 15.74 -6.91
CA THR A 179 -5.71 15.56 -6.35
C THR A 179 -4.88 16.58 -7.12
N ARG A 180 -4.58 17.72 -6.50
CA ARG A 180 -3.83 18.78 -7.15
C ARG A 180 -2.48 18.19 -7.48
N VAL A 181 -2.21 18.01 -8.77
CA VAL A 181 -0.84 17.84 -9.24
C VAL A 181 -0.07 19.01 -8.66
N VAL A 182 0.94 18.73 -7.86
CA VAL A 182 1.70 19.75 -7.14
C VAL A 182 2.43 20.58 -8.18
N GLU A 183 2.03 21.85 -8.34
CA GLU A 183 2.73 22.80 -9.20
C GLU A 183 4.13 23.06 -8.61
N GLY A 184 5.18 23.09 -9.41
CA GLY A 184 6.54 23.43 -8.95
C GLY A 184 7.61 22.37 -9.22
N GLY A 185 7.33 21.40 -10.09
CA GLY A 185 8.29 20.36 -10.47
C GLY A 185 8.25 19.15 -9.53
N ARG A 186 8.81 18.03 -9.99
CA ARG A 186 8.81 16.74 -9.26
C ARG A 186 9.96 16.66 -8.27
N ARG A 187 9.93 17.50 -7.25
CA ARG A 187 10.90 17.49 -6.15
C ARG A 187 10.19 17.19 -4.84
N ALA A 188 10.71 16.25 -4.07
CA ALA A 188 10.16 15.87 -2.78
C ALA A 188 11.27 15.79 -1.72
N ILE A 189 10.90 16.12 -0.49
CA ILE A 189 11.71 15.90 0.70
C ILE A 189 11.05 14.79 1.52
N VAL A 190 11.84 13.84 1.98
CA VAL A 190 11.43 12.80 2.92
C VAL A 190 12.21 12.96 4.21
N ILE A 191 11.52 13.02 5.34
CA ILE A 191 12.16 13.19 6.66
C ILE A 191 12.13 11.85 7.38
N GLY A 192 13.31 11.25 7.59
CA GLY A 192 13.55 9.92 8.15
C GLY A 192 13.90 8.87 7.09
N ALA A 193 15.00 8.13 7.31
CA ALA A 193 15.51 7.07 6.44
C ALA A 193 15.30 5.65 7.04
N GLY A 194 14.21 5.43 7.77
CA GLY A 194 13.73 4.11 8.17
C GLY A 194 12.88 3.45 7.09
N LEU A 195 12.24 2.30 7.38
CA LEU A 195 11.39 1.56 6.43
C LEU A 195 10.36 2.44 5.72
N ALA A 196 9.68 3.33 6.45
CA ALA A 196 8.65 4.20 5.87
C ALA A 196 9.23 5.19 4.86
N GLY A 197 10.29 5.91 5.26
CA GLY A 197 10.91 6.95 4.42
C GLY A 197 11.66 6.37 3.23
N SER A 198 12.40 5.27 3.43
CA SER A 198 13.13 4.60 2.34
C SER A 198 12.17 4.04 1.28
N ALA A 199 11.07 3.41 1.69
CA ALA A 199 10.09 2.88 0.77
C ALA A 199 9.40 3.99 -0.04
N VAL A 200 8.97 5.10 0.58
CA VAL A 200 8.30 6.19 -0.14
C VAL A 200 9.28 6.96 -1.03
N ALA A 201 10.54 7.08 -0.64
CA ALA A 201 11.57 7.68 -1.50
C ALA A 201 11.76 6.87 -2.78
N ALA A 202 11.85 5.54 -2.67
CA ALA A 202 11.92 4.64 -3.83
C ALA A 202 10.67 4.75 -4.73
N GLU A 203 9.47 4.72 -4.15
CA GLU A 203 8.22 4.82 -4.90
C GLU A 203 8.09 6.18 -5.63
N LEU A 204 8.53 7.27 -5.04
CA LEU A 204 8.55 8.58 -5.68
C LEU A 204 9.63 8.66 -6.78
N ALA A 205 10.83 8.16 -6.52
CA ALA A 205 11.93 8.18 -7.50
C ALA A 205 11.61 7.35 -8.75
N GLN A 206 10.96 6.19 -8.60
CA GLN A 206 10.46 5.38 -9.72
C GLN A 206 9.43 6.14 -10.57
N ARG A 207 8.66 7.04 -9.97
CA ARG A 207 7.71 7.93 -10.64
C ARG A 207 8.35 9.21 -11.20
N GLY A 208 9.69 9.27 -11.21
CA GLY A 208 10.46 10.38 -11.79
C GLY A 208 10.59 11.61 -10.90
N TRP A 209 10.42 11.46 -9.57
CA TRP A 209 10.67 12.53 -8.60
C TRP A 209 12.15 12.58 -8.22
N GLU A 210 12.70 13.79 -8.09
CA GLU A 210 13.96 14.03 -7.41
C GLU A 210 13.67 14.08 -5.91
N VAL A 211 14.25 13.15 -5.15
CA VAL A 211 13.95 12.94 -3.73
C VAL A 211 15.16 13.23 -2.87
N GLN A 212 15.01 14.12 -1.90
CA GLN A 212 16.00 14.38 -0.88
C GLN A 212 15.55 13.80 0.45
N VAL A 213 16.31 12.87 1.00
CA VAL A 213 16.03 12.21 2.28
C VAL A 213 16.91 12.80 3.37
N PHE A 214 16.30 13.24 4.48
CA PHE A 214 17.00 13.72 5.66
C PHE A 214 16.92 12.69 6.78
N GLU A 215 18.07 12.29 7.33
CA GLU A 215 18.17 11.35 8.44
C GLU A 215 18.99 11.99 9.57
N ARG A 216 18.44 12.03 10.79
CA ARG A 216 19.09 12.65 11.95
C ARG A 216 20.31 11.89 12.44
N HIS A 217 20.35 10.58 12.23
CA HIS A 217 21.46 9.73 12.62
C HIS A 217 22.55 9.69 11.54
N ALA A 218 23.76 9.29 11.95
CA ALA A 218 24.87 9.07 11.03
C ALA A 218 24.68 7.88 10.08
N ALA A 219 23.73 6.98 10.38
CA ALA A 219 23.36 5.84 9.56
C ALA A 219 21.84 5.78 9.33
N ILE A 220 21.43 5.24 8.18
CA ILE A 220 20.01 4.95 7.90
C ILE A 220 19.50 3.83 8.81
N ALA A 221 18.18 3.71 8.95
CA ALA A 221 17.52 2.65 9.71
C ALA A 221 18.05 2.48 11.15
N SER A 222 18.45 3.56 11.83
CA SER A 222 19.11 3.48 13.13
C SER A 222 18.19 3.16 14.31
N GLU A 223 16.88 3.42 14.19
CA GLU A 223 15.88 3.22 15.26
C GLU A 223 15.13 1.89 15.12
N ALA A 224 13.80 1.90 15.18
CA ALA A 224 12.97 0.69 15.08
C ALA A 224 13.20 -0.13 13.80
N SER A 225 13.63 0.51 12.73
CA SER A 225 14.00 -0.12 11.47
C SER A 225 15.39 -0.77 11.47
N GLY A 226 16.13 -0.67 12.57
CA GLY A 226 17.50 -1.19 12.67
C GLY A 226 17.60 -2.64 13.15
N ASN A 227 16.51 -3.36 13.32
CA ASN A 227 16.55 -4.77 13.67
C ASN A 227 17.32 -5.56 12.60
N PRO A 228 18.29 -6.42 12.99
CA PRO A 228 19.12 -7.17 12.03
C PRO A 228 18.27 -8.03 11.08
N ALA A 229 17.18 -8.63 11.57
CA ALA A 229 16.16 -9.28 10.78
C ALA A 229 14.80 -9.21 11.51
N ALA A 230 13.71 -9.35 10.75
CA ALA A 230 12.34 -9.36 11.27
C ALA A 230 11.45 -10.24 10.40
N ALA A 231 10.47 -10.91 11.03
CA ALA A 231 9.44 -11.64 10.31
C ALA A 231 8.43 -10.69 9.65
N PHE A 232 7.87 -11.11 8.52
CA PHE A 232 6.68 -10.53 7.95
C PHE A 232 5.62 -11.60 7.70
N ARG A 233 4.39 -11.31 8.04
CA ARG A 233 3.24 -12.20 7.84
C ARG A 233 1.93 -11.42 7.80
N PRO A 234 0.87 -11.94 7.17
CA PRO A 234 -0.46 -11.37 7.32
C PRO A 234 -0.96 -11.56 8.76
N HIS A 235 -1.75 -10.63 9.23
CA HIS A 235 -2.57 -10.81 10.42
C HIS A 235 -3.89 -11.46 10.01
N LEU A 236 -4.33 -12.47 10.74
CA LEU A 236 -5.59 -13.16 10.49
C LEU A 236 -6.57 -12.90 11.65
N SER A 237 -7.83 -12.67 11.35
CA SER A 237 -8.92 -12.52 12.32
C SER A 237 -10.22 -13.13 11.79
N LEU A 238 -11.07 -13.61 12.68
CA LEU A 238 -12.36 -14.23 12.33
C LEU A 238 -13.33 -13.27 11.65
N ASP A 239 -13.27 -11.98 11.99
CA ASP A 239 -14.13 -10.92 11.47
C ASP A 239 -13.59 -10.25 10.19
N ASP A 240 -12.41 -10.66 9.72
CA ASP A 240 -11.69 -10.04 8.60
C ASP A 240 -11.59 -8.52 8.71
N CYS A 241 -11.22 -8.05 9.89
CA CYS A 241 -11.13 -6.63 10.21
C CYS A 241 -10.13 -5.86 9.30
N ALA A 242 -10.17 -4.54 9.37
CA ALA A 242 -9.29 -3.69 8.57
C ALA A 242 -7.80 -4.03 8.74
N LEU A 243 -7.37 -4.44 9.94
CA LEU A 243 -6.00 -4.87 10.21
C LEU A 243 -5.62 -6.12 9.39
N SER A 244 -6.51 -7.11 9.32
CA SER A 244 -6.31 -8.35 8.56
C SER A 244 -6.24 -8.07 7.07
N ARG A 245 -7.20 -7.33 6.53
CA ARG A 245 -7.25 -6.96 5.11
C ARG A 245 -6.04 -6.12 4.69
N LEU A 246 -5.69 -5.11 5.47
CA LEU A 246 -4.53 -4.26 5.20
C LEU A 246 -3.22 -5.05 5.27
N SER A 247 -3.08 -5.98 6.23
CA SER A 247 -1.86 -6.77 6.36
C SER A 247 -1.66 -7.75 5.20
N ARG A 248 -2.72 -8.36 4.68
CA ARG A 248 -2.64 -9.18 3.46
C ARG A 248 -2.20 -8.35 2.26
N ALA A 249 -2.84 -7.20 2.03
CA ALA A 249 -2.42 -6.27 0.98
C ALA A 249 -0.97 -5.81 1.16
N GLY A 250 -0.55 -5.61 2.42
CA GLY A 250 0.83 -5.23 2.77
C GLY A 250 1.86 -6.31 2.46
N VAL A 251 1.59 -7.56 2.81
CA VAL A 251 2.48 -8.69 2.48
C VAL A 251 2.60 -8.87 0.96
N GLU A 252 1.49 -8.81 0.24
CA GLU A 252 1.49 -8.89 -1.23
C GLU A 252 2.29 -7.73 -1.87
N ALA A 253 2.11 -6.50 -1.38
CA ALA A 253 2.88 -5.35 -1.86
C ALA A 253 4.37 -5.47 -1.51
N LEU A 254 4.71 -6.02 -0.34
CA LEU A 254 6.09 -6.28 0.05
C LEU A 254 6.74 -7.30 -0.90
N HIS A 255 6.07 -8.41 -1.21
CA HIS A 255 6.56 -9.40 -2.18
C HIS A 255 6.85 -8.77 -3.53
N ARG A 256 5.90 -8.01 -4.10
CA ARG A 256 6.11 -7.30 -5.37
C ARG A 256 7.28 -6.32 -5.30
N SER A 257 7.44 -5.63 -4.16
CA SER A 257 8.57 -4.72 -3.94
C SER A 257 9.90 -5.49 -3.89
N LEU A 258 9.97 -6.60 -3.17
CA LEU A 258 11.17 -7.44 -3.08
C LEU A 258 11.56 -8.00 -4.45
N GLU A 259 10.60 -8.50 -5.22
CA GLU A 259 10.82 -8.98 -6.59
C GLU A 259 11.33 -7.87 -7.51
N ARG A 260 10.65 -6.71 -7.54
CA ARG A 260 11.02 -5.55 -8.36
C ARG A 260 12.44 -5.04 -8.07
N HIS A 261 12.87 -5.13 -6.83
CA HIS A 261 14.16 -4.61 -6.39
C HIS A 261 15.26 -5.67 -6.32
N ASP A 262 15.00 -6.87 -6.87
CA ASP A 262 15.94 -8.03 -6.79
C ASP A 262 16.45 -8.22 -5.35
N ALA A 263 15.51 -8.26 -4.40
CA ALA A 263 15.81 -8.26 -2.97
C ALA A 263 15.58 -9.63 -2.30
N TYR A 264 15.19 -10.65 -3.06
CA TYR A 264 15.13 -12.03 -2.58
C TYR A 264 16.50 -12.68 -2.71
N ASP A 265 17.23 -12.70 -1.62
CA ASP A 265 18.50 -13.41 -1.46
C ASP A 265 18.71 -13.82 0.00
N ASP A 266 19.73 -14.67 0.24
CA ASP A 266 20.06 -15.18 1.59
C ASP A 266 20.54 -14.07 2.55
N GLN A 267 20.82 -12.88 2.06
CA GLN A 267 21.36 -11.79 2.85
C GLN A 267 20.32 -10.71 3.13
N LEU A 268 19.23 -10.61 2.35
CA LEU A 268 18.28 -9.49 2.47
C LEU A 268 16.88 -9.96 2.86
N ALA A 269 16.27 -10.88 2.12
CA ALA A 269 14.91 -11.35 2.40
C ALA A 269 14.66 -12.76 1.81
N GLN A 270 13.85 -13.55 2.51
CA GLN A 270 13.40 -14.85 2.02
C GLN A 270 11.92 -15.10 2.32
N ARG A 271 11.25 -15.78 1.40
CA ARG A 271 9.90 -16.30 1.55
C ARG A 271 9.97 -17.72 2.10
N THR A 272 10.41 -17.87 3.34
CA THR A 272 10.59 -19.16 4.02
C THR A 272 9.29 -19.81 4.49
N GLY A 273 8.19 -19.06 4.45
CA GLY A 273 6.99 -19.35 5.23
C GLY A 273 7.16 -19.05 6.71
N LEU A 274 6.06 -19.20 7.44
CA LEU A 274 6.02 -19.03 8.90
C LEU A 274 5.01 -19.99 9.52
N ILE A 275 5.36 -20.58 10.66
CA ILE A 275 4.43 -21.33 11.51
C ILE A 275 4.04 -20.44 12.69
N GLU A 276 2.75 -20.12 12.83
CA GLU A 276 2.20 -19.61 14.07
C GLU A 276 1.97 -20.80 14.98
N VAL A 277 2.93 -21.04 15.89
CA VAL A 277 2.94 -22.18 16.83
C VAL A 277 1.92 -21.88 17.91
N ALA A 278 1.04 -22.84 18.18
CA ALA A 278 0.07 -22.73 19.28
C ALA A 278 0.78 -22.74 20.63
N ASP A 279 0.32 -21.93 21.59
CA ASP A 279 0.82 -21.93 22.97
C ASP A 279 0.13 -22.96 23.85
N SER A 280 -1.07 -23.41 23.48
CA SER A 280 -1.93 -24.33 24.19
C SER A 280 -2.85 -25.10 23.23
N SER A 281 -3.51 -26.14 23.73
CA SER A 281 -4.54 -26.85 22.97
C SER A 281 -5.75 -25.97 22.64
N ALA A 282 -6.08 -25.00 23.51
CA ALA A 282 -7.14 -24.04 23.27
C ALA A 282 -6.74 -23.08 22.13
N ASP A 283 -5.48 -22.65 22.11
CA ASP A 283 -4.96 -21.81 21.02
C ASP A 283 -4.89 -22.56 19.69
N LEU A 284 -4.53 -23.85 19.69
CA LEU A 284 -4.59 -24.67 18.49
C LEU A 284 -6.01 -24.76 17.90
N SER A 285 -7.02 -24.85 18.78
CA SER A 285 -8.42 -24.81 18.37
C SER A 285 -8.81 -23.45 17.78
N ARG A 286 -8.32 -22.35 18.34
CA ARG A 286 -8.48 -20.99 17.78
C ARG A 286 -7.85 -20.86 16.40
N LEU A 287 -6.62 -21.36 16.22
CA LEU A 287 -5.92 -21.36 14.93
C LEU A 287 -6.68 -22.22 13.89
N ALA A 288 -7.27 -23.35 14.30
CA ALA A 288 -8.12 -24.16 13.43
C ALA A 288 -9.37 -23.39 12.96
N GLY A 289 -10.03 -22.67 13.85
CA GLY A 289 -11.16 -21.80 13.51
C GLY A 289 -10.77 -20.67 12.55
N LEU A 290 -9.62 -20.05 12.77
CA LEU A 290 -9.06 -19.03 11.85
C LEU A 290 -8.78 -19.63 10.46
N PHE A 291 -8.15 -20.79 10.41
CA PHE A 291 -7.86 -21.49 9.16
C PHE A 291 -9.14 -21.78 8.38
N GLN A 292 -10.15 -22.37 9.00
CA GLN A 292 -11.44 -22.64 8.36
C GLN A 292 -12.10 -21.36 7.83
N THR A 293 -12.12 -20.30 8.63
CA THR A 293 -12.75 -19.03 8.22
C THR A 293 -12.01 -18.38 7.06
N CYS A 294 -10.66 -18.40 7.08
CA CYS A 294 -9.86 -17.78 6.03
C CYS A 294 -9.91 -18.57 4.71
N THR A 295 -10.04 -19.90 4.76
CA THR A 295 -10.14 -20.74 3.55
C THR A 295 -11.51 -20.72 2.91
N THR A 296 -12.59 -20.50 3.69
CA THR A 296 -13.95 -20.37 3.15
C THR A 296 -14.24 -18.98 2.59
N ARG A 297 -13.60 -17.95 3.09
CA ARG A 297 -13.64 -16.60 2.50
C ARG A 297 -12.49 -16.52 1.51
N GLU A 298 -12.74 -16.46 0.22
CA GLU A 298 -11.78 -16.44 -0.90
C GLU A 298 -10.66 -15.38 -0.82
N GLY A 299 -10.14 -15.11 0.36
CA GLY A 299 -9.01 -14.19 0.61
C GLY A 299 -7.65 -14.89 0.71
N MET A 300 -7.63 -16.19 0.88
CA MET A 300 -6.42 -17.02 0.87
C MET A 300 -6.58 -18.10 -0.22
N ARG A 301 -5.65 -18.15 -1.15
CA ARG A 301 -5.67 -19.18 -2.19
C ARG A 301 -5.49 -20.56 -1.55
N SER A 302 -6.20 -21.55 -2.07
CA SER A 302 -5.99 -22.95 -1.67
C SER A 302 -4.50 -23.30 -1.79
N GLY A 303 -3.88 -23.77 -0.67
CA GLY A 303 -2.46 -24.12 -0.61
C GLY A 303 -1.54 -23.03 -0.03
N GLU A 304 -2.05 -21.81 0.27
CA GLU A 304 -1.25 -20.73 0.88
C GLU A 304 -1.15 -20.86 2.42
N SER A 305 -2.01 -21.67 3.04
CA SER A 305 -1.99 -21.97 4.47
C SER A 305 -2.41 -23.41 4.75
N ALA A 306 -2.00 -23.93 5.87
CA ALA A 306 -2.38 -25.26 6.37
C ALA A 306 -2.36 -25.29 7.91
N LEU A 307 -3.29 -26.03 8.50
CA LEU A 307 -3.21 -26.38 9.90
C LEU A 307 -2.32 -27.61 10.03
N LEU A 308 -1.24 -27.51 10.77
CA LEU A 308 -0.26 -28.58 11.00
C LEU A 308 -0.42 -29.15 12.42
N ASP A 309 -0.39 -30.47 12.54
CA ASP A 309 -0.18 -31.11 13.83
C ASP A 309 1.29 -30.93 14.29
N ARG A 310 1.63 -31.39 15.47
CA ARG A 310 2.96 -31.21 16.04
C ARG A 310 4.07 -31.82 15.17
N GLN A 311 3.82 -33.04 14.64
CA GLN A 311 4.83 -33.72 13.84
C GLN A 311 5.05 -33.00 12.50
N ALA A 312 3.99 -32.71 11.77
CA ALA A 312 4.06 -31.98 10.50
C ALA A 312 4.66 -30.58 10.69
N ALA A 313 4.35 -29.90 11.78
CA ALA A 313 4.92 -28.59 12.10
C ALA A 313 6.42 -28.69 12.41
N SER A 314 6.86 -29.72 13.14
CA SER A 314 8.28 -29.98 13.44
C SER A 314 9.06 -30.33 12.18
N ASP A 315 8.52 -31.18 11.33
CA ASP A 315 9.12 -31.54 10.03
C ASP A 315 9.27 -30.31 9.13
N GLN A 316 8.23 -29.46 9.04
CA GLN A 316 8.26 -28.22 8.27
C GLN A 316 9.24 -27.18 8.85
N ALA A 317 9.38 -27.13 10.16
CA ALA A 317 10.31 -26.24 10.84
C ALA A 317 11.78 -26.74 10.81
N GLY A 318 12.00 -28.02 10.62
CA GLY A 318 13.32 -28.64 10.80
C GLY A 318 13.81 -28.67 12.24
N ALA A 319 12.90 -28.54 13.22
CA ALA A 319 13.19 -28.53 14.65
C ALA A 319 11.99 -29.05 15.44
N GLU A 320 12.20 -29.66 16.61
CA GLU A 320 11.11 -30.15 17.42
C GLU A 320 10.31 -29.00 18.05
N LEU A 321 9.03 -28.90 17.71
CA LEU A 321 8.10 -27.93 18.26
C LEU A 321 7.26 -28.53 19.39
N ARG A 322 6.79 -27.68 20.31
CA ARG A 322 5.95 -28.12 21.44
C ARG A 322 4.55 -28.54 21.00
N LEU A 323 3.98 -27.80 20.06
CA LEU A 323 2.64 -28.00 19.52
C LEU A 323 2.63 -27.82 18.01
N GLY A 324 1.53 -28.18 17.39
CA GLY A 324 1.23 -27.81 16.03
C GLY A 324 0.93 -26.32 15.88
N GLY A 325 0.52 -25.91 14.70
CA GLY A 325 0.23 -24.50 14.44
C GLY A 325 -0.32 -24.25 13.05
N LEU A 326 -0.46 -22.98 12.73
CA LEU A 326 -0.93 -22.51 11.43
C LEU A 326 0.26 -22.16 10.54
N TRP A 327 0.40 -22.87 9.43
CA TRP A 327 1.37 -22.59 8.39
C TRP A 327 0.89 -21.47 7.48
N LEU A 328 1.75 -20.47 7.25
CA LEU A 328 1.54 -19.34 6.34
C LEU A 328 2.67 -19.33 5.30
N ARG A 329 2.38 -19.80 4.10
CA ARG A 329 3.37 -19.97 3.02
C ARG A 329 3.97 -18.63 2.56
N ASP A 330 3.15 -17.58 2.49
CA ASP A 330 3.53 -16.26 1.97
C ASP A 330 4.17 -15.36 3.03
N ALA A 331 4.44 -15.90 4.19
CA ALA A 331 5.24 -15.26 5.20
C ALA A 331 6.75 -15.50 4.98
N GLY A 332 7.55 -14.79 5.74
CA GLY A 332 9.00 -14.93 5.67
C GLY A 332 9.71 -13.95 6.58
N TRP A 333 10.95 -13.65 6.25
CA TRP A 333 11.76 -12.69 6.97
C TRP A 333 12.48 -11.75 6.00
N ALA A 334 12.85 -10.57 6.50
CA ALA A 334 13.71 -9.63 5.82
C ALA A 334 14.62 -8.91 6.83
N ARG A 335 15.71 -8.32 6.33
CA ARG A 335 16.64 -7.46 7.08
C ARG A 335 16.28 -6.00 6.80
N PRO A 336 15.59 -5.32 7.73
CA PRO A 336 15.10 -3.96 7.47
C PRO A 336 16.20 -2.97 7.10
N PRO A 337 17.42 -2.96 7.72
CA PRO A 337 18.47 -2.05 7.31
C PRO A 337 18.95 -2.29 5.87
N ALA A 338 19.10 -3.55 5.46
CA ALA A 338 19.51 -3.89 4.10
C ALA A 338 18.43 -3.53 3.07
N LEU A 339 17.16 -3.71 3.42
CA LEU A 339 16.04 -3.30 2.58
C LEU A 339 15.95 -1.78 2.43
N CYS A 340 16.17 -1.02 3.51
CA CYS A 340 16.26 0.44 3.43
C CYS A 340 17.40 0.88 2.51
N ALA A 341 18.57 0.25 2.62
CA ALA A 341 19.71 0.53 1.76
C ALA A 341 19.40 0.24 0.28
N ARG A 342 18.74 -0.89 0.00
CA ARG A 342 18.30 -1.28 -1.35
C ARG A 342 17.35 -0.23 -1.95
N TRP A 343 16.35 0.21 -1.21
CA TRP A 343 15.38 1.20 -1.65
C TRP A 343 16.00 2.58 -1.89
N LEU A 344 17.01 2.95 -1.11
CA LEU A 344 17.70 4.23 -1.26
C LEU A 344 18.87 4.21 -2.27
N GLY A 345 19.24 3.02 -2.77
CA GLY A 345 20.42 2.85 -3.64
C GLY A 345 21.75 2.95 -2.91
N ASP A 346 21.74 2.72 -1.61
CA ASP A 346 22.93 2.77 -0.74
C ASP A 346 23.69 1.42 -0.72
N ASP A 347 23.19 0.40 -1.41
CA ASP A 347 23.76 -0.95 -1.51
C ASP A 347 24.55 -1.21 -2.78
N GLN A 348 24.79 -0.17 -3.60
CA GLN A 348 25.57 -0.21 -4.85
C GLN A 348 25.00 -1.14 -5.96
N LYS A 349 23.77 -1.62 -5.85
CA LYS A 349 23.12 -2.43 -6.91
C LYS A 349 22.82 -1.62 -8.18
N GLY A 350 22.85 -0.28 -8.11
CA GLY A 350 22.74 0.60 -9.28
C GLY A 350 21.38 0.56 -9.99
N LEU A 351 20.29 0.43 -9.25
CA LEU A 351 18.95 0.48 -9.83
C LEU A 351 18.66 1.86 -10.45
N ALA A 352 18.06 1.88 -11.62
CA ALA A 352 17.97 3.07 -12.48
C ALA A 352 17.39 4.34 -11.81
N TRP A 353 16.44 4.18 -10.87
CA TRP A 353 15.82 5.32 -10.20
C TRP A 353 16.63 5.84 -9.00
N THR A 354 17.58 5.07 -8.47
CA THR A 354 18.32 5.45 -7.26
C THR A 354 19.18 6.69 -7.47
N SER A 355 19.56 7.00 -8.72
CA SER A 355 20.23 8.25 -9.09
C SER A 355 19.41 9.52 -8.79
N ARG A 356 18.10 9.38 -8.58
CA ARG A 356 17.17 10.46 -8.22
C ARG A 356 17.03 10.66 -6.71
N ILE A 357 17.66 9.81 -5.90
CA ILE A 357 17.59 9.87 -4.44
C ILE A 357 18.92 10.38 -3.89
N SER A 358 18.85 11.42 -3.08
CA SER A 358 19.98 11.89 -2.30
C SER A 358 19.68 11.76 -0.80
N VAL A 359 20.61 11.16 -0.04
CA VAL A 359 20.45 10.95 1.40
C VAL A 359 21.43 11.84 2.17
N ARG A 360 20.90 12.72 3.01
CA ARG A 360 21.70 13.54 3.93
C ARG A 360 21.55 13.00 5.35
N ARG A 361 22.62 12.44 5.88
CA ARG A 361 22.71 11.86 7.22
C ARG A 361 23.25 12.88 8.22
N GLY A 362 22.91 12.71 9.51
CA GLY A 362 23.31 13.64 10.57
C GLY A 362 22.58 14.99 10.48
N VAL A 363 21.42 15.04 9.81
CA VAL A 363 20.64 16.27 9.64
C VAL A 363 19.26 16.07 10.26
N GLU A 364 19.02 16.76 11.37
CA GLU A 364 17.74 16.79 12.05
C GLU A 364 16.89 17.96 11.57
N VAL A 365 15.65 17.67 11.20
CA VAL A 365 14.65 18.67 10.81
C VAL A 365 13.86 19.07 12.04
N HIS A 366 13.82 20.38 12.33
CA HIS A 366 13.15 20.92 13.52
C HIS A 366 11.88 21.68 13.20
N ASP A 367 11.79 22.32 12.03
CA ASP A 367 10.63 23.14 11.68
C ASP A 367 10.29 23.05 10.19
N LEU A 368 9.00 23.26 9.88
CA LEU A 368 8.46 23.33 8.53
C LEU A 368 7.61 24.57 8.36
N ARG A 369 7.88 25.35 7.31
CA ARG A 369 7.12 26.55 6.96
C ARG A 369 6.68 26.52 5.51
N ALA A 370 5.44 26.96 5.26
CA ALA A 370 4.94 27.14 3.91
C ALA A 370 5.39 28.50 3.35
N ASP A 371 5.99 28.50 2.16
CA ASP A 371 6.43 29.69 1.45
C ASP A 371 6.28 29.52 -0.06
N GLY A 372 5.50 30.40 -0.70
CA GLY A 372 5.36 30.43 -2.16
C GLY A 372 4.91 29.09 -2.80
N GLY A 373 4.06 28.31 -2.15
CA GLY A 373 3.63 27.00 -2.62
C GLY A 373 4.66 25.88 -2.42
N GLN A 374 5.72 26.13 -1.69
CA GLN A 374 6.74 25.17 -1.28
C GLN A 374 6.82 25.05 0.24
N TRP A 375 7.32 23.93 0.70
CA TRP A 375 7.68 23.69 2.09
C TRP A 375 9.17 24.04 2.28
N VAL A 376 9.44 24.88 3.25
CA VAL A 376 10.79 25.25 3.71
C VAL A 376 11.13 24.40 4.91
N VAL A 377 12.26 23.71 4.86
CA VAL A 377 12.76 22.82 5.91
C VAL A 377 13.88 23.52 6.66
N CYS A 378 13.76 23.62 7.99
CA CYS A 378 14.65 24.38 8.84
C CYS A 378 15.31 23.50 9.91
N ASP A 379 16.51 23.94 10.34
CA ASP A 379 17.23 23.42 11.49
C ASP A 379 16.68 23.99 12.82
N HIS A 380 17.35 23.65 13.93
CA HIS A 380 17.01 24.14 15.28
C HIS A 380 17.09 25.67 15.41
N ASP A 381 18.00 26.30 14.68
CA ASP A 381 18.20 27.74 14.73
C ASP A 381 17.27 28.51 13.78
N GLY A 382 16.41 27.78 13.07
CA GLY A 382 15.46 28.34 12.11
C GLY A 382 16.07 28.64 10.74
N ASN A 383 17.32 28.22 10.47
CA ASN A 383 17.96 28.41 9.17
C ASN A 383 17.36 27.41 8.17
N GLU A 384 17.00 27.92 6.99
CA GLU A 384 16.57 27.09 5.87
C GLU A 384 17.76 26.30 5.30
N PHE A 385 17.57 24.99 5.07
CA PHE A 385 18.57 24.18 4.39
C PHE A 385 18.02 23.35 3.22
N ALA A 386 16.69 23.33 3.02
CA ALA A 386 16.05 22.71 1.88
C ALA A 386 14.64 23.25 1.65
N ARG A 387 14.15 23.15 0.39
CA ARG A 387 12.76 23.41 0.04
C ARG A 387 12.27 22.52 -1.09
N ALA A 388 11.00 22.12 -1.01
CA ALA A 388 10.33 21.34 -2.05
C ALA A 388 8.81 21.56 -2.02
N PRO A 389 8.11 21.33 -3.14
CA PRO A 389 6.65 21.40 -3.16
C PRO A 389 5.99 20.25 -2.39
N VAL A 390 6.71 19.15 -2.16
CA VAL A 390 6.22 17.98 -1.42
C VAL A 390 7.16 17.63 -0.29
N VAL A 391 6.60 17.41 0.91
CA VAL A 391 7.29 16.86 2.07
C VAL A 391 6.54 15.65 2.61
N VAL A 392 7.27 14.58 2.92
CA VAL A 392 6.75 13.38 3.55
C VAL A 392 7.38 13.18 4.93
N LEU A 393 6.56 13.23 5.97
CA LEU A 393 6.97 12.99 7.35
C LEU A 393 7.01 11.49 7.62
N ALA A 394 8.21 10.91 7.68
CA ALA A 394 8.45 9.49 7.95
C ALA A 394 9.36 9.27 9.18
N ASN A 395 9.42 10.25 10.07
CA ASN A 395 10.29 10.37 11.23
C ASN A 395 9.62 9.95 12.55
N ALA A 396 8.66 9.03 12.47
CA ALA A 396 8.01 8.36 13.60
C ALA A 396 7.50 9.34 14.68
N GLN A 397 8.17 9.40 15.83
CA GLN A 397 7.73 10.17 16.99
C GLN A 397 7.57 11.67 16.68
N THR A 398 8.53 12.26 16.00
CA THR A 398 8.56 13.71 15.76
C THR A 398 7.71 14.17 14.58
N ALA A 399 7.06 13.24 13.86
CA ALA A 399 6.14 13.59 12.78
C ALA A 399 4.96 14.47 13.26
N ALA A 400 4.47 14.24 14.47
CA ALA A 400 3.36 15.02 15.02
C ALA A 400 3.76 16.48 15.32
N SER A 401 4.95 16.71 15.88
CA SER A 401 5.46 18.06 16.17
C SER A 401 5.77 18.83 14.88
N LEU A 402 6.37 18.19 13.88
CA LEU A 402 6.62 18.81 12.58
C LEU A 402 5.30 19.11 11.82
N ALA A 403 4.30 18.26 11.92
CA ALA A 403 2.98 18.55 11.37
C ALA A 403 2.34 19.75 12.06
N GLN A 404 2.50 19.86 13.38
CA GLN A 404 1.95 20.97 14.17
C GLN A 404 2.64 22.30 13.83
N SER A 405 3.98 22.34 13.68
CA SER A 405 4.68 23.55 13.25
C SER A 405 4.22 24.03 11.87
N ALA A 406 3.89 23.09 10.99
CA ALA A 406 3.32 23.35 9.67
C ALA A 406 1.83 23.78 9.69
N GLY A 407 1.18 23.88 10.85
CA GLY A 407 -0.25 24.16 10.96
C GLY A 407 -1.17 22.95 10.75
N GLY A 408 -0.63 21.75 10.80
CA GLY A 408 -1.36 20.51 10.68
C GLY A 408 -1.65 19.81 12.02
N ALA A 409 -2.41 18.74 11.98
CA ALA A 409 -2.74 17.95 13.16
C ALA A 409 -2.62 16.45 12.89
N ILE A 410 -1.75 15.79 13.64
CA ILE A 410 -1.62 14.33 13.65
C ILE A 410 -1.71 13.88 15.11
N ASN A 411 -2.42 12.80 15.37
CA ASN A 411 -2.53 12.28 16.72
C ASN A 411 -1.18 11.76 17.22
N ALA A 412 -0.92 11.98 18.51
CA ALA A 412 0.24 11.44 19.18
C ALA A 412 0.28 9.91 19.08
N LEU A 413 1.47 9.37 18.90
CA LEU A 413 1.75 7.95 18.84
C LEU A 413 2.08 7.41 20.23
N LEU A 414 1.78 6.14 20.45
CA LEU A 414 2.17 5.40 21.64
C LEU A 414 3.58 4.84 21.43
N ALA A 415 4.48 5.13 22.34
CA ALA A 415 5.81 4.54 22.36
C ALA A 415 5.71 3.11 22.93
N VAL A 416 6.20 2.13 22.18
CA VAL A 416 6.23 0.72 22.57
C VAL A 416 7.68 0.25 22.51
N PRO A 417 8.40 0.23 23.63
CA PRO A 417 9.75 -0.31 23.70
C PRO A 417 9.72 -1.82 23.40
N GLY A 418 10.84 -2.37 23.00
CA GLY A 418 10.98 -3.81 22.80
C GLY A 418 12.41 -4.20 22.46
N SER A 419 12.73 -5.45 22.78
CA SER A 419 14.08 -6.01 22.63
C SER A 419 14.05 -7.30 21.82
N ILE A 420 15.15 -7.56 21.11
CA ILE A 420 15.42 -8.83 20.42
C ILE A 420 16.81 -9.33 20.80
N GLY A 421 16.97 -10.67 20.82
CA GLY A 421 18.26 -11.33 21.04
C GLY A 421 18.92 -11.72 19.71
N ARG A 422 20.25 -11.68 19.72
CA ARG A 422 21.12 -12.11 18.60
C ARG A 422 21.99 -13.26 19.09
N PHE A 423 21.77 -14.43 18.52
CA PHE A 423 22.39 -15.68 18.96
C PHE A 423 23.35 -16.21 17.89
N ALA A 424 24.35 -16.97 18.31
CA ALA A 424 25.15 -17.76 17.39
C ALA A 424 24.33 -18.96 16.87
N THR A 425 24.66 -19.42 15.67
CA THR A 425 23.93 -20.51 14.99
C THR A 425 24.02 -21.86 15.71
N ASP A 426 24.99 -22.03 16.63
CA ASP A 426 25.19 -23.19 17.47
C ASP A 426 24.44 -23.13 18.81
N GLN A 427 23.84 -21.99 19.15
CA GLN A 427 23.13 -21.80 20.40
C GLN A 427 21.64 -22.17 20.37
N LEU A 428 21.05 -22.15 19.19
CA LEU A 428 19.63 -22.46 18.98
C LEU A 428 19.48 -23.42 17.80
N PRO A 429 18.44 -24.27 17.80
CA PRO A 429 18.15 -25.11 16.65
C PRO A 429 18.00 -24.28 15.37
N GLY A 430 18.64 -24.73 14.28
CA GLY A 430 18.51 -24.13 12.97
C GLY A 430 17.14 -24.45 12.39
N VAL A 431 16.22 -23.47 12.44
CA VAL A 431 14.90 -23.63 11.84
C VAL A 431 14.93 -23.27 10.35
N GLN A 432 14.09 -23.94 9.54
CA GLN A 432 14.01 -23.75 8.09
C GLN A 432 12.99 -22.69 7.68
N CYS A 433 12.02 -22.39 8.56
CA CYS A 433 11.03 -21.35 8.37
C CYS A 433 10.94 -20.45 9.61
N ALA A 434 10.33 -19.30 9.50
CA ALA A 434 10.08 -18.43 10.64
C ALA A 434 9.06 -19.08 11.59
N LEU A 435 9.27 -18.93 12.90
CA LEU A 435 8.33 -19.35 13.94
C LEU A 435 7.78 -18.11 14.66
N SER A 436 6.52 -18.14 15.04
CA SER A 436 5.86 -17.10 15.82
C SER A 436 4.86 -17.76 16.78
N GLY A 437 4.63 -17.16 17.95
CA GLY A 437 3.74 -17.65 18.99
C GLY A 437 3.97 -16.86 20.26
N ALA A 438 4.38 -17.50 21.35
CA ALA A 438 4.80 -16.84 22.59
C ALA A 438 5.99 -15.88 22.39
N GLY A 439 6.80 -16.15 21.35
CA GLY A 439 7.87 -15.30 20.84
C GLY A 439 7.98 -15.44 19.32
N TYR A 440 9.15 -15.16 18.77
CA TYR A 440 9.49 -15.52 17.40
C TYR A 440 10.94 -15.99 17.27
N LEU A 441 11.20 -16.83 16.27
CA LEU A 441 12.51 -17.33 15.92
C LEU A 441 12.63 -17.29 14.40
N LEU A 442 13.74 -16.77 13.89
CA LEU A 442 14.00 -16.71 12.46
C LEU A 442 15.03 -17.78 12.05
N PRO A 443 14.98 -18.23 10.78
CA PRO A 443 16.06 -19.03 10.22
C PRO A 443 17.41 -18.34 10.38
N PRO A 444 18.51 -19.11 10.46
CA PRO A 444 19.85 -18.54 10.52
C PRO A 444 20.10 -17.60 9.33
N THR A 445 20.56 -16.39 9.61
CA THR A 445 20.76 -15.34 8.60
C THR A 445 22.06 -14.60 8.89
N ALA A 446 22.94 -14.48 7.90
CA ALA A 446 24.22 -13.77 8.04
C ALA A 446 25.08 -14.26 9.24
N GLY A 447 25.03 -15.55 9.54
CA GLY A 447 25.83 -16.18 10.60
C GLY A 447 25.25 -16.02 12.02
N GLU A 448 24.04 -15.52 12.14
CA GLU A 448 23.34 -15.37 13.43
C GLU A 448 21.87 -15.81 13.35
N VAL A 449 21.31 -16.11 14.52
CA VAL A 449 19.89 -16.41 14.71
C VAL A 449 19.26 -15.24 15.49
N ILE A 450 18.14 -14.72 14.98
CA ILE A 450 17.38 -13.66 15.62
C ILE A 450 16.15 -14.26 16.29
N ALA A 451 16.00 -13.96 17.57
CA ALA A 451 14.82 -14.36 18.35
C ALA A 451 14.30 -13.18 19.19
N GLY A 452 13.03 -13.18 19.46
CA GLY A 452 12.35 -12.13 20.22
C GLY A 452 10.86 -12.46 20.42
N ALA A 453 10.07 -11.49 20.82
CA ALA A 453 10.45 -10.16 21.27
C ALA A 453 10.01 -9.99 22.73
N ASP A 454 10.76 -9.22 23.49
CA ASP A 454 10.22 -8.64 24.70
C ASP A 454 9.60 -7.27 24.38
N TYR A 455 8.38 -7.04 24.84
CA TYR A 455 7.61 -5.80 24.59
C TYR A 455 7.73 -4.78 25.73
N GLU A 456 8.38 -5.12 26.83
CA GLU A 456 8.59 -4.22 27.97
C GLU A 456 9.97 -3.58 27.97
N GLY A 457 10.83 -3.96 27.01
CA GLY A 457 12.20 -3.41 26.90
C GLY A 457 13.19 -4.01 27.88
N GLY A 458 12.79 -5.10 28.57
CA GLY A 458 13.61 -5.90 29.46
C GLY A 458 14.59 -6.83 28.73
N PRO A 459 15.31 -7.68 29.46
CA PRO A 459 16.07 -8.76 28.86
C PRO A 459 15.13 -9.72 28.12
N LEU A 460 15.62 -10.31 27.01
CA LEU A 460 14.83 -11.29 26.26
C LEU A 460 14.33 -12.40 27.18
N ASP A 461 13.03 -12.62 27.25
CA ASP A 461 12.44 -13.69 28.01
C ASP A 461 12.74 -15.05 27.34
N SER A 462 13.59 -15.86 28.00
CA SER A 462 13.89 -17.23 27.56
C SER A 462 12.64 -18.12 27.49
N ASN A 463 11.60 -17.80 28.29
CA ASN A 463 10.32 -18.51 28.26
C ASN A 463 9.60 -18.40 26.93
N ALA A 464 9.80 -17.29 26.19
CA ALA A 464 9.22 -17.11 24.87
C ALA A 464 9.76 -18.15 23.87
N LEU A 465 11.07 -18.47 23.93
CA LEU A 465 11.68 -19.51 23.09
C LEU A 465 11.29 -20.93 23.56
N ALA A 466 11.25 -21.16 24.86
CA ALA A 466 10.78 -22.41 25.44
C ALA A 466 9.31 -22.68 25.15
N GLY A 467 8.52 -21.62 24.87
CA GLY A 467 7.14 -21.71 24.37
C GLY A 467 7.02 -22.24 22.95
N LEU A 468 8.04 -22.06 22.13
CA LEU A 468 8.06 -22.48 20.71
C LEU A 468 8.70 -23.88 20.52
N LEU A 469 9.84 -24.11 21.16
CA LEU A 469 10.72 -25.26 20.91
C LEU A 469 10.68 -26.27 22.05
N MET A 470 10.77 -27.56 21.74
CA MET A 470 11.06 -28.61 22.72
C MET A 470 12.55 -28.58 23.05
N GLY A 471 12.86 -28.78 24.35
CA GLY A 471 14.27 -28.91 24.78
C GLY A 471 15.08 -27.60 24.67
N CYS A 472 14.43 -26.44 24.57
CA CYS A 472 15.16 -25.19 24.67
C CYS A 472 15.78 -25.02 26.07
N PRO A 473 17.09 -24.72 26.18
CA PRO A 473 17.73 -24.53 27.48
C PRO A 473 17.11 -23.37 28.25
N ASP A 474 16.93 -23.52 29.56
CA ASP A 474 16.33 -22.53 30.47
C ASP A 474 17.12 -21.20 30.53
N ALA A 475 18.38 -21.20 30.12
CA ALA A 475 19.27 -20.04 30.18
C ALA A 475 20.01 -19.80 28.88
N VAL A 476 19.27 -19.46 27.79
CA VAL A 476 19.90 -19.07 26.53
C VAL A 476 20.25 -17.59 26.58
N VAL A 477 21.53 -17.26 26.58
CA VAL A 477 22.02 -15.88 26.60
C VAL A 477 22.45 -15.47 25.18
N PRO A 478 21.96 -14.35 24.65
CA PRO A 478 22.36 -13.87 23.32
C PRO A 478 23.87 -13.60 23.23
N ARG A 479 24.59 -14.33 22.36
CA ARG A 479 26.05 -14.19 22.21
C ARG A 479 26.47 -12.86 21.62
N PHE A 480 25.68 -12.34 20.66
CA PHE A 480 25.94 -11.05 20.00
C PHE A 480 25.17 -9.90 20.68
N GLY A 481 24.57 -10.16 21.84
CA GLY A 481 23.86 -9.17 22.63
C GLY A 481 22.39 -8.97 22.25
N THR A 482 21.78 -8.04 22.94
CA THR A 482 20.39 -7.65 22.79
C THR A 482 20.32 -6.29 22.09
N ARG A 483 19.37 -6.15 21.18
CA ARG A 483 19.04 -4.85 20.59
C ARG A 483 17.68 -4.38 21.11
N SER A 484 17.67 -3.22 21.74
CA SER A 484 16.44 -2.55 22.17
C SER A 484 16.11 -1.39 21.22
N SER A 485 14.84 -1.15 20.97
CA SER A 485 14.35 -0.03 20.18
C SER A 485 12.93 0.35 20.59
N VAL A 486 12.52 1.57 20.28
CA VAL A 486 11.15 2.05 20.52
C VAL A 486 10.39 2.04 19.20
N ARG A 487 9.27 1.31 19.19
CA ARG A 487 8.30 1.32 18.10
C ARG A 487 7.19 2.30 18.42
N TYR A 488 6.66 2.95 17.40
CA TYR A 488 5.56 3.89 17.59
C TYR A 488 4.31 3.34 16.94
N ALA A 489 3.24 3.24 17.71
CA ALA A 489 1.97 2.67 17.31
C ALA A 489 0.81 3.64 17.56
N THR A 490 -0.29 3.42 16.91
CA THR A 490 -1.57 4.10 17.18
C THR A 490 -2.42 3.29 18.15
N ARG A 491 -3.45 3.91 18.71
CA ARG A 491 -4.39 3.24 19.63
C ARG A 491 -5.20 2.10 19.00
N ASP A 492 -5.40 2.13 17.70
CA ASP A 492 -6.14 1.10 16.95
C ASP A 492 -5.22 0.12 16.22
N HIS A 493 -3.92 0.19 16.47
CA HIS A 493 -2.87 -0.65 15.86
C HIS A 493 -2.77 -0.56 14.33
N LEU A 494 -3.52 0.34 13.70
CA LEU A 494 -3.40 0.63 12.28
C LEU A 494 -2.42 1.78 12.05
N PRO A 495 -1.58 1.73 11.00
CA PRO A 495 -0.64 2.80 10.69
C PRO A 495 -1.35 4.10 10.28
N VAL A 496 -0.59 5.18 10.13
CA VAL A 496 -1.05 6.47 9.64
C VAL A 496 -0.36 6.75 8.30
N ALA A 497 -1.15 7.00 7.26
CA ALA A 497 -0.65 7.29 5.92
C ALA A 497 -1.58 8.24 5.16
N GLY A 498 -1.03 9.27 4.52
CA GLY A 498 -1.77 10.18 3.65
C GLY A 498 -1.47 11.65 3.89
N ALA A 499 -2.26 12.53 3.25
CA ALA A 499 -2.12 13.97 3.36
C ALA A 499 -2.43 14.46 4.79
N VAL A 500 -1.59 15.33 5.33
CA VAL A 500 -1.72 15.88 6.69
C VAL A 500 -2.96 16.78 6.77
N PRO A 501 -3.90 16.53 7.72
CA PRO A 501 -5.05 17.40 7.93
C PRO A 501 -4.63 18.75 8.48
N LEU A 502 -5.29 19.81 8.01
CA LEU A 502 -5.16 21.14 8.55
C LEU A 502 -5.67 21.15 10.00
N ALA A 503 -4.91 21.75 10.92
CA ALA A 503 -5.38 21.99 12.27
C ALA A 503 -6.54 22.98 12.23
N VAL A 504 -7.71 22.54 12.69
CA VAL A 504 -8.92 23.38 12.67
C VAL A 504 -9.22 23.84 14.08
N GLU A 505 -9.42 25.15 14.26
CA GLU A 505 -9.86 25.72 15.52
C GLU A 505 -11.21 25.14 15.96
N SER A 506 -11.41 25.06 17.29
CA SER A 506 -12.64 24.55 17.89
C SER A 506 -13.84 25.42 17.47
N GLY A 507 -14.69 24.90 16.59
CA GLY A 507 -15.90 25.62 16.15
C GLY A 507 -16.15 25.61 14.63
N SER A 508 -15.16 25.27 13.80
CA SER A 508 -15.39 25.14 12.37
C SER A 508 -16.19 23.87 12.03
N GLU A 509 -17.10 23.95 11.08
CA GLU A 509 -17.80 22.77 10.54
C GLU A 509 -16.78 21.82 9.91
N VAL A 510 -16.61 20.66 10.53
CA VAL A 510 -15.80 19.59 9.96
C VAL A 510 -16.71 18.75 9.09
N GLY A 511 -16.30 18.52 7.85
CA GLY A 511 -17.02 17.68 6.92
C GLY A 511 -17.39 16.32 7.51
N ALA A 512 -18.53 15.80 7.17
CA ALA A 512 -19.04 14.52 7.68
C ALA A 512 -18.17 13.33 7.25
N ARG A 513 -17.34 13.48 6.22
CA ARG A 513 -16.52 12.42 5.61
C ARG A 513 -15.06 12.81 5.61
N LEU A 514 -14.16 11.81 5.72
CA LEU A 514 -12.71 12.04 5.70
C LEU A 514 -12.19 12.79 4.45
N PRO A 515 -12.70 12.55 3.24
CA PRO A 515 -12.28 13.31 2.06
C PRO A 515 -12.63 14.81 2.08
N GLU A 516 -13.60 15.21 2.91
CA GLU A 516 -14.07 16.62 3.03
C GLU A 516 -13.20 17.43 4.01
N ILE A 517 -12.36 16.76 4.78
CA ILE A 517 -11.46 17.43 5.73
C ILE A 517 -10.33 18.10 4.96
N ALA A 518 -10.15 19.41 5.21
CA ALA A 518 -9.08 20.19 4.60
C ALA A 518 -7.69 19.63 4.93
N ARG A 519 -6.80 19.64 3.93
CA ARG A 519 -5.43 19.12 4.04
C ARG A 519 -4.42 20.23 3.75
N LEU A 520 -3.25 20.10 4.34
CA LEU A 520 -2.10 20.92 3.98
C LEU A 520 -1.57 20.48 2.61
N PRO A 521 -1.57 21.37 1.60
CA PRO A 521 -1.12 21.00 0.26
C PRO A 521 0.34 20.57 0.26
N GLY A 522 0.66 19.44 -0.35
CA GLY A 522 2.02 18.93 -0.48
C GLY A 522 2.64 18.36 0.81
N LEU A 523 1.94 18.33 1.94
CA LEU A 523 2.44 17.71 3.17
C LEU A 523 1.76 16.38 3.45
N PHE A 524 2.57 15.32 3.58
CA PHE A 524 2.12 13.94 3.78
C PHE A 524 2.79 13.31 5.00
N VAL A 525 2.22 12.22 5.50
CA VAL A 525 2.76 11.48 6.64
C VAL A 525 2.70 9.98 6.43
N LEU A 526 3.74 9.30 6.90
CA LEU A 526 3.85 7.84 7.01
C LEU A 526 4.41 7.48 8.38
N THR A 527 3.58 7.01 9.30
CA THR A 527 4.02 6.75 10.67
C THR A 527 3.13 5.74 11.39
N GLY A 528 3.45 5.41 12.66
CA GLY A 528 2.62 4.53 13.48
C GLY A 528 2.69 3.06 13.07
N TYR A 529 3.81 2.60 12.52
CA TYR A 529 3.97 1.24 11.98
C TYR A 529 3.99 0.13 13.05
N GLY A 530 4.26 0.48 14.31
CA GLY A 530 4.31 -0.48 15.42
C GLY A 530 5.27 -1.62 15.14
N SER A 531 4.83 -2.86 15.37
CA SER A 531 5.63 -4.07 15.15
C SER A 531 5.54 -4.64 13.73
N ARG A 532 4.82 -3.98 12.81
CA ARG A 532 4.56 -4.49 11.45
C ARG A 532 5.21 -3.64 10.36
N GLY A 533 6.36 -3.02 10.65
CA GLY A 533 7.03 -2.09 9.74
C GLY A 533 7.26 -2.65 8.34
N LEU A 534 7.72 -3.89 8.21
CA LEU A 534 7.92 -4.57 6.93
C LEU A 534 6.61 -4.71 6.15
N VAL A 535 5.54 -5.12 6.82
CA VAL A 535 4.23 -5.33 6.18
C VAL A 535 3.63 -4.03 5.67
N TRP A 536 3.81 -2.92 6.42
CA TRP A 536 3.23 -1.63 6.07
C TRP A 536 4.04 -0.85 5.04
N SER A 537 5.35 -1.05 4.97
CA SER A 537 6.28 -0.18 4.25
C SER A 537 5.94 -0.01 2.76
N ALA A 538 5.79 -1.12 2.03
CA ALA A 538 5.56 -1.07 0.60
C ALA A 538 4.17 -0.53 0.24
N ILE A 539 3.11 -1.06 0.85
CA ILE A 539 1.73 -0.70 0.50
C ILE A 539 1.40 0.76 0.84
N LEU A 540 1.89 1.27 1.98
CA LEU A 540 1.63 2.65 2.37
C LEU A 540 2.51 3.65 1.64
N ALA A 541 3.73 3.26 1.25
CA ALA A 541 4.55 4.05 0.34
C ALA A 541 3.87 4.21 -1.02
N GLN A 542 3.32 3.12 -1.58
CA GLN A 542 2.51 3.15 -2.81
C GLN A 542 1.28 4.03 -2.65
N LEU A 543 0.57 3.96 -1.52
CA LEU A 543 -0.60 4.79 -1.25
C LEU A 543 -0.25 6.28 -1.25
N VAL A 544 0.79 6.68 -0.50
CA VAL A 544 1.19 8.08 -0.43
C VAL A 544 1.73 8.57 -1.77
N ALA A 545 2.54 7.77 -2.45
CA ALA A 545 3.02 8.12 -3.79
C ALA A 545 1.86 8.25 -4.81
N ALA A 546 0.85 7.38 -4.73
CA ALA A 546 -0.35 7.48 -5.56
C ALA A 546 -1.12 8.77 -5.27
N GLN A 547 -1.33 9.14 -4.01
CA GLN A 547 -1.98 10.40 -3.62
C GLN A 547 -1.21 11.62 -4.12
N ILE A 548 0.13 11.64 -4.01
CA ILE A 548 0.99 12.72 -4.51
C ILE A 548 0.86 12.88 -6.03
N ASN A 549 0.79 11.76 -6.76
CA ASN A 549 0.70 11.76 -8.22
C ASN A 549 -0.74 11.82 -8.75
N GLY A 550 -1.74 11.71 -7.88
CA GLY A 550 -3.15 11.58 -8.26
C GLY A 550 -3.46 10.29 -9.02
N GLU A 551 -2.74 9.21 -8.71
CA GLU A 551 -2.98 7.86 -9.22
C GLU A 551 -4.16 7.20 -8.50
N PRO A 552 -4.73 6.12 -9.05
CA PRO A 552 -5.65 5.28 -8.30
C PRO A 552 -5.02 4.74 -7.02
N ASP A 553 -5.77 4.77 -5.91
CA ASP A 553 -5.30 4.20 -4.65
C ASP A 553 -5.05 2.68 -4.81
N PRO A 554 -3.95 2.14 -4.25
CA PRO A 554 -3.66 0.70 -4.28
C PRO A 554 -4.51 -0.10 -3.28
N LEU A 555 -5.38 0.56 -2.55
CA LEU A 555 -6.27 0.03 -1.51
C LEU A 555 -7.72 0.45 -1.79
N ASP A 556 -8.67 -0.32 -1.27
CA ASP A 556 -10.07 0.11 -1.28
C ASP A 556 -10.31 1.32 -0.35
N ALA A 557 -11.39 2.04 -0.59
CA ALA A 557 -11.69 3.27 0.14
C ALA A 557 -11.81 3.06 1.66
N ALA A 558 -12.27 1.90 2.13
CA ALA A 558 -12.40 1.62 3.55
C ALA A 558 -11.04 1.45 4.22
N LEU A 559 -10.08 0.82 3.54
CA LEU A 559 -8.71 0.69 4.03
C LEU A 559 -7.95 2.02 3.95
N VAL A 560 -8.18 2.83 2.91
CA VAL A 560 -7.65 4.20 2.84
C VAL A 560 -8.17 5.04 4.00
N ASP A 561 -9.47 4.96 4.31
CA ASP A 561 -10.08 5.64 5.47
C ASP A 561 -9.50 5.12 6.81
N ALA A 562 -9.22 3.82 6.89
CA ALA A 562 -8.70 3.20 8.11
C ALA A 562 -7.26 3.65 8.45
N VAL A 563 -6.47 4.10 7.47
CA VAL A 563 -5.11 4.63 7.69
C VAL A 563 -5.03 6.15 7.62
N ASP A 564 -6.12 6.84 7.29
CA ASP A 564 -6.17 8.29 7.14
C ASP A 564 -5.71 9.03 8.40
N PRO A 565 -4.85 10.04 8.29
CA PRO A 565 -4.35 10.81 9.44
C PRO A 565 -5.46 11.49 10.26
N ALA A 566 -6.58 11.85 9.64
CA ALA A 566 -7.70 12.52 10.31
C ALA A 566 -8.72 11.57 10.98
N ARG A 567 -8.55 10.24 10.86
CA ARG A 567 -9.54 9.25 11.33
C ARG A 567 -9.86 9.33 12.83
N PHE A 568 -8.85 9.60 13.66
CA PHE A 568 -9.04 9.72 15.10
C PHE A 568 -9.81 11.00 15.45
N TRP A 569 -9.44 12.09 14.83
CA TRP A 569 -10.06 13.37 15.02
C TRP A 569 -11.56 13.35 14.65
N ARG A 570 -11.90 12.74 13.52
CA ARG A 570 -13.29 12.48 13.15
C ARG A 570 -14.03 11.63 14.18
N ARG A 571 -13.39 10.55 14.67
CA ARG A 571 -13.96 9.64 15.67
C ARG A 571 -14.21 10.34 17.01
N ASP A 572 -13.29 11.15 17.47
CA ASP A 572 -13.40 11.86 18.75
C ASP A 572 -14.52 12.94 18.70
N ARG A 573 -14.71 13.59 17.55
CA ARG A 573 -15.83 14.50 17.35
C ARG A 573 -17.18 13.80 17.32
N LEU A 574 -17.31 12.72 16.60
CA LEU A 574 -18.55 11.93 16.59
C LEU A 574 -18.96 11.50 18.01
N LYS A 575 -17.99 11.13 18.86
CA LYS A 575 -18.26 10.80 20.27
C LYS A 575 -18.76 12.01 21.08
N ARG A 576 -18.26 13.20 20.83
CA ARG A 576 -18.71 14.43 21.51
C ARG A 576 -20.12 14.86 21.08
N THR A 577 -20.48 14.61 19.82
CA THR A 577 -21.82 14.91 19.30
C THR A 577 -22.91 13.95 19.81
N ILE A 578 -22.53 12.72 20.18
CA ILE A 578 -23.45 11.67 20.67
C ILE A 578 -23.61 11.72 22.21
N ARG A 579 -22.74 12.43 22.93
CA ARG A 579 -22.88 12.68 24.37
C ARG A 579 -23.20 14.15 24.58
N PRO A 580 -24.49 14.50 24.79
CA PRO A 580 -24.87 15.84 25.19
C PRO A 580 -24.34 16.20 26.59
#